data_b74e4abaad790022c9f95fbd22b2e88e
#
_entry.id   b74e4abaad790022c9f95fbd22b2e88e
#
_cell.length_a   1.000
_cell.length_b   1.000
_cell.length_c   1.000
_cell.angle_alpha   90.00
_cell.angle_beta   90.00
_cell.angle_gamma   90.00
#
_symmetry.space_group_name_H-M   'P 1'
#
loop_
_entity.id
_entity.type
_entity.pdbx_description
1 polymer ?
#
loop_
_entity_poly.entity_id
_entity_poly.type
_entity_poly.pdbx_seq_one_letter_code
_entity_poly.pdbx_strand_id
1 'polypeptide(L)'
;MKIIKSIKFFLKSTVLTSIILAVGASTIFAADESPAIQAITHAGFGGGTDVTTRMMLLRARRVLKQDMQLVNKKGGGGATSMDYMMSLPADGQHTLTWTTGHAVSMALGKTDVSLSDMRPLARGTDDPQLFVVNCKADIKDASVFIETQKSK
;
A
#
# COMPACT_ATOMS: atom_id res chain seq x y z
N MET A 1 16.47 -8.02 71.24
CA MET A 1 16.99 -7.00 70.26
C MET A 1 17.64 -7.63 69.00
N LYS A 2 18.12 -8.89 69.02
CA LYS A 2 18.73 -9.57 67.85
C LYS A 2 17.70 -10.09 66.82
N ILE A 3 16.51 -10.55 67.26
CA ILE A 3 15.49 -11.17 66.42
C ILE A 3 14.84 -10.17 65.45
N ILE A 4 14.61 -8.92 65.89
CA ILE A 4 13.98 -7.87 65.08
C ILE A 4 14.90 -7.41 63.90
N LYS A 5 16.23 -7.43 64.10
CA LYS A 5 17.20 -7.14 63.03
C LYS A 5 17.23 -8.20 61.93
N SER A 6 17.08 -9.48 62.32
CA SER A 6 17.04 -10.59 61.38
C SER A 6 15.79 -10.57 60.50
N ILE A 7 14.62 -10.28 61.08
CA ILE A 7 13.37 -10.15 60.30
C ILE A 7 13.39 -9.01 59.28
N LYS A 8 13.96 -7.86 59.65
CA LYS A 8 14.12 -6.73 58.73
C LYS A 8 15.07 -7.02 57.58
N PHE A 9 16.10 -7.82 57.80
CA PHE A 9 17.02 -8.24 56.74
C PHE A 9 16.37 -9.21 55.75
N PHE A 10 15.62 -10.17 56.24
CA PHE A 10 14.85 -11.12 55.40
C PHE A 10 13.77 -10.42 54.56
N LEU A 11 13.03 -9.46 55.13
CA LEU A 11 12.02 -8.71 54.39
C LEU A 11 12.62 -7.84 53.27
N LYS A 12 13.76 -7.25 53.49
CA LYS A 12 14.47 -6.44 52.47
C LYS A 12 15.01 -7.30 51.33
N SER A 13 15.48 -8.53 51.62
CA SER A 13 15.99 -9.46 50.62
C SER A 13 14.89 -9.98 49.72
N THR A 14 13.71 -10.34 50.25
CA THR A 14 12.57 -10.82 49.47
C THR A 14 11.94 -9.77 48.56
N VAL A 15 11.87 -8.51 49.02
CA VAL A 15 11.34 -7.41 48.21
C VAL A 15 12.29 -7.08 47.05
N LEU A 16 13.60 -7.09 47.26
CA LEU A 16 14.58 -6.85 46.20
C LEU A 16 14.57 -7.94 45.11
N THR A 17 14.41 -9.22 45.50
CA THR A 17 14.33 -10.34 44.56
C THR A 17 13.03 -10.30 43.72
N SER A 18 11.91 -9.89 44.32
CA SER A 18 10.64 -9.75 43.60
C SER A 18 10.64 -8.62 42.56
N ILE A 19 11.36 -7.52 42.83
CA ILE A 19 11.48 -6.39 41.88
C ILE A 19 12.34 -6.77 40.68
N ILE A 20 13.41 -7.53 40.88
CA ILE A 20 14.28 -8.00 39.77
C ILE A 20 13.54 -9.00 38.87
N LEU A 21 12.68 -9.86 39.41
CA LEU A 21 11.86 -10.79 38.60
C LEU A 21 10.78 -10.06 37.79
N ALA A 22 10.23 -8.96 38.29
CA ALA A 22 9.19 -8.17 37.59
C ALA A 22 9.76 -7.35 36.41
N VAL A 23 11.01 -6.89 36.49
CA VAL A 23 11.68 -6.13 35.40
C VAL A 23 12.16 -7.05 34.28
N GLY A 24 12.51 -8.31 34.58
CA GLY A 24 12.96 -9.30 33.57
C GLY A 24 11.84 -9.87 32.71
N ALA A 25 10.58 -9.76 33.12
CA ALA A 25 9.44 -10.31 32.36
C ALA A 25 8.88 -9.37 31.28
N SER A 26 9.30 -8.10 31.26
CA SER A 26 8.76 -7.09 30.33
C SER A 26 9.50 -7.01 29.00
N THR A 27 10.54 -7.78 28.76
CA THR A 27 11.36 -7.68 27.54
C THR A 27 11.12 -8.79 26.50
N ILE A 28 10.11 -9.66 26.69
CA ILE A 28 9.91 -10.82 25.81
C ILE A 28 8.84 -10.60 24.74
N PHE A 29 8.17 -9.44 24.69
CA PHE A 29 7.18 -9.12 23.65
C PHE A 29 7.52 -7.89 22.83
N ALA A 30 8.77 -7.72 22.44
CA ALA A 30 9.03 -7.00 21.20
C ALA A 30 8.89 -8.03 20.08
N ALA A 31 7.67 -8.24 19.61
CA ALA A 31 7.48 -8.83 18.31
C ALA A 31 8.25 -7.92 17.35
N ASP A 32 9.19 -8.48 16.61
CA ASP A 32 9.85 -7.85 15.46
C ASP A 32 8.75 -7.67 14.39
N GLU A 33 7.88 -6.68 14.60
CA GLU A 33 6.91 -6.24 13.62
C GLU A 33 7.67 -5.44 12.58
N SER A 34 8.22 -6.15 11.60
CA SER A 34 8.62 -5.50 10.36
C SER A 34 7.47 -4.60 9.89
N PRO A 35 7.72 -3.33 9.57
CA PRO A 35 6.66 -2.42 9.19
C PRO A 35 5.87 -3.00 8.01
N ALA A 36 4.54 -2.89 8.06
CA ALA A 36 3.68 -3.42 7.02
C ALA A 36 4.01 -2.78 5.67
N ILE A 37 4.14 -3.59 4.62
CA ILE A 37 4.32 -3.09 3.27
C ILE A 37 3.07 -2.31 2.85
N GLN A 38 3.24 -1.09 2.38
CA GLN A 38 2.16 -0.26 1.87
C GLN A 38 2.01 -0.42 0.36
N ALA A 39 0.86 -0.90 -0.09
CA ALA A 39 0.48 -0.86 -1.49
C ALA A 39 -0.42 0.36 -1.73
N ILE A 40 0.05 1.28 -2.56
CA ILE A 40 -0.63 2.53 -2.85
C ILE A 40 -1.48 2.37 -4.11
N THR A 41 -2.70 2.89 -4.13
CA THR A 41 -3.56 2.93 -5.31
C THR A 41 -4.21 4.30 -5.49
N HIS A 42 -4.41 4.72 -6.74
CA HIS A 42 -5.16 5.92 -7.10
C HIS A 42 -6.67 5.73 -7.07
N ALA A 43 -7.13 4.49 -6.96
CA ALA A 43 -8.55 4.17 -6.97
C ALA A 43 -9.25 4.58 -5.66
N GLY A 44 -10.52 4.96 -5.77
CA GLY A 44 -11.40 5.03 -4.61
C GLY A 44 -11.74 3.64 -4.08
N PHE A 45 -12.21 3.57 -2.85
CA PHE A 45 -12.64 2.33 -2.22
C PHE A 45 -13.71 1.61 -3.08
N GLY A 46 -13.53 0.31 -3.32
CA GLY A 46 -14.42 -0.50 -4.14
C GLY A 46 -14.28 -0.29 -5.65
N GLY A 47 -13.41 0.61 -6.11
CA GLY A 47 -13.09 0.75 -7.53
C GLY A 47 -12.33 -0.46 -8.07
N GLY A 48 -12.36 -0.68 -9.39
CA GLY A 48 -11.74 -1.87 -10.01
C GLY A 48 -10.29 -2.09 -9.60
N THR A 49 -9.45 -1.05 -9.67
CA THR A 49 -8.04 -1.14 -9.25
C THR A 49 -7.89 -1.40 -7.74
N ASP A 50 -8.76 -0.82 -6.89
CA ASP A 50 -8.76 -1.09 -5.45
C ASP A 50 -9.04 -2.56 -5.16
N VAL A 51 -10.10 -3.11 -5.76
CA VAL A 51 -10.49 -4.51 -5.58
C VAL A 51 -9.40 -5.44 -6.09
N THR A 52 -8.88 -5.21 -7.30
CA THR A 52 -7.80 -6.00 -7.89
C THR A 52 -6.56 -6.00 -7.00
N THR A 53 -6.13 -4.83 -6.51
CA THR A 53 -4.97 -4.72 -5.61
C THR A 53 -5.22 -5.50 -4.31
N ARG A 54 -6.39 -5.38 -3.68
CA ARG A 54 -6.73 -6.14 -2.47
C ARG A 54 -6.64 -7.65 -2.70
N MET A 55 -7.14 -8.14 -3.83
CA MET A 55 -7.06 -9.58 -4.18
C MET A 55 -5.61 -10.04 -4.34
N MET A 56 -4.75 -9.22 -4.96
CA MET A 56 -3.31 -9.51 -5.06
C MET A 56 -2.64 -9.56 -3.68
N LEU A 57 -2.95 -8.60 -2.79
CA LEU A 57 -2.38 -8.53 -1.45
C LEU A 57 -2.73 -9.76 -0.60
N LEU A 58 -3.92 -10.34 -0.76
CA LEU A 58 -4.29 -11.57 -0.04
C LEU A 58 -3.30 -12.73 -0.30
N ARG A 59 -2.81 -12.85 -1.54
CA ARG A 59 -1.82 -13.86 -1.90
C ARG A 59 -0.40 -13.43 -1.52
N ALA A 60 -0.05 -12.17 -1.76
CA ALA A 60 1.27 -11.64 -1.47
C ALA A 60 1.64 -11.76 0.02
N ARG A 61 0.73 -11.42 0.94
CA ARG A 61 0.91 -11.62 2.39
C ARG A 61 1.30 -13.04 2.76
N ARG A 62 0.66 -14.03 2.15
CA ARG A 62 0.95 -15.45 2.42
C ARG A 62 2.34 -15.87 1.95
N VAL A 63 2.76 -15.36 0.78
CA VAL A 63 4.05 -15.70 0.18
C VAL A 63 5.19 -14.98 0.89
N LEU A 64 5.02 -13.69 1.16
CA LEU A 64 6.04 -12.86 1.80
C LEU A 64 6.08 -13.04 3.32
N LYS A 65 5.03 -13.61 3.92
CA LYS A 65 4.84 -13.73 5.38
C LYS A 65 4.97 -12.37 6.08
N GLN A 66 4.55 -11.30 5.41
CA GLN A 66 4.55 -9.92 5.91
C GLN A 66 3.15 -9.34 5.82
N ASP A 67 2.82 -8.44 6.74
CA ASP A 67 1.59 -7.67 6.62
C ASP A 67 1.72 -6.66 5.48
N MET A 68 0.59 -6.42 4.79
CA MET A 68 0.51 -5.48 3.67
C MET A 68 -0.77 -4.67 3.79
N GLN A 69 -0.68 -3.37 3.67
CA GLN A 69 -1.81 -2.45 3.78
C GLN A 69 -2.07 -1.76 2.46
N LEU A 70 -3.33 -1.61 2.08
CA LEU A 70 -3.70 -0.83 0.91
C LEU A 70 -4.02 0.61 1.32
N VAL A 71 -3.33 1.55 0.68
CA VAL A 71 -3.48 2.99 0.90
C VAL A 71 -4.09 3.63 -0.34
N ASN A 72 -5.30 4.16 -0.23
CA ASN A 72 -6.00 4.83 -1.32
C ASN A 72 -5.64 6.32 -1.38
N LYS A 73 -5.04 6.77 -2.48
CA LYS A 73 -4.67 8.17 -2.75
C LYS A 73 -5.31 8.64 -4.06
N LYS A 74 -6.61 8.93 -3.99
CA LYS A 74 -7.41 9.36 -5.16
C LYS A 74 -7.12 10.81 -5.52
N GLY A 75 -7.01 11.11 -6.81
CA GLY A 75 -6.89 12.47 -7.34
C GLY A 75 -6.05 12.57 -8.59
N GLY A 76 -6.29 13.61 -9.39
CA GLY A 76 -5.46 13.97 -10.55
C GLY A 76 -5.31 12.90 -11.64
N GLY A 77 -6.21 11.89 -11.71
CA GLY A 77 -6.01 10.76 -12.64
C GLY A 77 -4.86 9.84 -12.26
N GLY A 78 -4.43 9.87 -10.99
CA GLY A 78 -3.30 9.10 -10.46
C GLY A 78 -2.11 9.97 -10.00
N ALA A 79 -2.09 11.26 -10.35
CA ALA A 79 -1.01 12.16 -9.93
C ALA A 79 -0.81 12.16 -8.42
N THR A 80 -1.88 12.34 -7.63
CA THR A 80 -1.82 12.33 -6.17
C THR A 80 -1.18 11.05 -5.59
N SER A 81 -1.44 9.90 -6.18
CA SER A 81 -0.85 8.64 -5.72
C SER A 81 0.63 8.52 -6.08
N MET A 82 1.06 9.05 -7.23
CA MET A 82 2.46 9.11 -7.62
C MET A 82 3.24 10.07 -6.72
N ASP A 83 2.74 11.29 -6.52
CA ASP A 83 3.37 12.28 -5.65
C ASP A 83 3.50 11.77 -4.20
N TYR A 84 2.45 11.09 -3.70
CA TYR A 84 2.50 10.45 -2.40
C TYR A 84 3.57 9.36 -2.33
N MET A 85 3.65 8.48 -3.34
CA MET A 85 4.68 7.44 -3.41
C MET A 85 6.09 8.06 -3.36
N MET A 86 6.33 9.15 -4.12
CA MET A 86 7.64 9.81 -4.13
C MET A 86 7.97 10.55 -2.83
N SER A 87 6.98 10.86 -1.99
CA SER A 87 7.21 11.45 -0.66
C SER A 87 7.63 10.45 0.41
N LEU A 88 7.56 9.14 0.11
CA LEU A 88 7.88 8.07 1.05
C LEU A 88 9.34 7.60 0.90
N PRO A 89 9.93 6.98 1.95
CA PRO A 89 11.26 6.42 1.86
C PRO A 89 11.39 5.36 0.77
N ALA A 90 12.52 5.32 0.06
CA ALA A 90 12.84 4.31 -0.94
C ALA A 90 13.46 3.04 -0.29
N ASP A 91 12.77 2.49 0.70
CA ASP A 91 13.21 1.37 1.55
C ASP A 91 12.66 0.00 1.12
N GLY A 92 11.89 -0.03 0.02
CA GLY A 92 11.25 -1.26 -0.48
C GLY A 92 9.94 -1.63 0.24
N GLN A 93 9.49 -0.83 1.22
CA GLN A 93 8.23 -1.07 1.94
C GLN A 93 7.01 -0.43 1.25
N HIS A 94 7.21 0.24 0.13
CA HIS A 94 6.17 0.99 -0.58
C HIS A 94 6.07 0.53 -2.03
N THR A 95 4.85 0.23 -2.49
CA THR A 95 4.55 -0.14 -3.87
C THR A 95 3.39 0.67 -4.41
N LEU A 96 3.36 0.92 -5.71
CA LEU A 96 2.27 1.62 -6.38
C LEU A 96 1.60 0.68 -7.39
N THR A 97 0.27 0.55 -7.31
CA THR A 97 -0.52 -0.09 -8.37
C THR A 97 -0.67 0.92 -9.51
N TRP A 98 0.18 0.76 -10.51
CA TRP A 98 0.25 1.66 -11.65
C TRP A 98 -0.72 1.24 -12.76
N THR A 99 -1.35 2.20 -13.44
CA THR A 99 -2.30 1.98 -14.54
C THR A 99 -2.04 2.97 -15.68
N THR A 100 -2.69 2.78 -16.84
CA THR A 100 -2.62 3.72 -17.96
C THR A 100 -3.04 5.15 -17.59
N GLY A 101 -3.92 5.32 -16.61
CA GLY A 101 -4.28 6.65 -16.09
C GLY A 101 -3.10 7.44 -15.55
N HIS A 102 -2.14 6.77 -14.92
CA HIS A 102 -0.90 7.41 -14.46
C HIS A 102 -0.06 7.91 -15.64
N ALA A 103 0.11 7.10 -16.70
CA ALA A 103 0.82 7.51 -17.90
C ALA A 103 0.19 8.76 -18.56
N VAL A 104 -1.14 8.77 -18.65
CA VAL A 104 -1.88 9.92 -19.16
C VAL A 104 -1.67 11.16 -18.30
N SER A 105 -1.69 11.01 -16.97
CA SER A 105 -1.46 12.13 -16.05
C SER A 105 -0.06 12.71 -16.16
N MET A 106 0.96 11.86 -16.34
CA MET A 106 2.34 12.27 -16.62
C MET A 106 2.43 13.03 -17.96
N ALA A 107 1.87 12.48 -19.02
CA ALA A 107 1.85 13.10 -20.35
C ALA A 107 1.15 14.47 -20.37
N LEU A 108 0.16 14.66 -19.49
CA LEU A 108 -0.57 15.93 -19.32
C LEU A 108 0.12 16.91 -18.34
N GLY A 109 1.29 16.57 -17.80
CA GLY A 109 2.02 17.42 -16.86
C GLY A 109 1.29 17.64 -15.52
N LYS A 110 0.47 16.66 -15.07
CA LYS A 110 -0.24 16.75 -13.79
C LYS A 110 0.62 16.37 -12.57
N THR A 111 1.82 15.89 -12.80
CA THR A 111 2.83 15.50 -11.81
C THR A 111 4.20 15.69 -12.45
N ASP A 112 5.21 15.96 -11.63
CA ASP A 112 6.62 16.01 -12.05
C ASP A 112 7.28 14.61 -12.02
N VAL A 113 6.57 13.58 -11.54
CA VAL A 113 7.07 12.20 -11.48
C VAL A 113 7.23 11.64 -12.89
N SER A 114 8.35 10.97 -13.14
CA SER A 114 8.68 10.33 -14.41
C SER A 114 8.80 8.80 -14.27
N LEU A 115 8.82 8.08 -15.40
CA LEU A 115 9.03 6.63 -15.38
C LEU A 115 10.41 6.23 -14.86
N SER A 116 11.41 7.11 -14.96
CA SER A 116 12.76 6.86 -14.43
C SER A 116 12.80 6.85 -12.90
N ASP A 117 11.82 7.47 -12.23
CA ASP A 117 11.72 7.51 -10.77
C ASP A 117 11.11 6.23 -10.18
N MET A 118 10.62 5.34 -11.04
CA MET A 118 9.93 4.12 -10.64
C MET A 118 10.58 2.88 -11.27
N ARG A 119 10.49 1.76 -10.57
CA ARG A 119 10.91 0.45 -11.09
C ARG A 119 9.70 -0.48 -11.19
N PRO A 120 9.31 -0.95 -12.39
CA PRO A 120 8.26 -1.95 -12.52
C PRO A 120 8.71 -3.28 -11.91
N LEU A 121 7.82 -3.90 -11.12
CA LEU A 121 8.07 -5.17 -10.45
C LEU A 121 7.36 -6.32 -11.16
N ALA A 122 6.07 -6.16 -11.47
CA ALA A 122 5.26 -7.19 -12.11
C ALA A 122 4.03 -6.57 -12.78
N ARG A 123 3.51 -7.25 -13.80
CA ARG A 123 2.19 -6.95 -14.37
C ARG A 123 1.13 -7.78 -13.66
N GLY A 124 0.16 -7.11 -13.04
CA GLY A 124 -0.92 -7.75 -12.29
C GLY A 124 -2.10 -8.17 -13.15
N THR A 125 -2.43 -7.38 -14.18
CA THR A 125 -3.57 -7.63 -15.09
C THR A 125 -3.20 -7.28 -16.53
N ASP A 126 -4.02 -7.76 -17.46
CA ASP A 126 -4.00 -7.41 -18.86
C ASP A 126 -5.44 -7.05 -19.25
N ASP A 127 -5.74 -5.75 -19.24
CA ASP A 127 -7.10 -5.26 -19.40
C ASP A 127 -7.29 -4.74 -20.84
N PRO A 128 -8.08 -5.44 -21.67
CA PRO A 128 -8.39 -4.96 -23.01
C PRO A 128 -9.20 -3.67 -22.96
N GLN A 129 -8.87 -2.73 -23.83
CA GLN A 129 -9.61 -1.49 -23.97
C GLN A 129 -10.65 -1.64 -25.10
N LEU A 130 -11.85 -1.10 -24.88
CA LEU A 130 -12.94 -1.15 -25.85
C LEU A 130 -13.34 0.26 -26.25
N PHE A 131 -13.54 0.48 -27.54
CA PHE A 131 -14.26 1.63 -28.04
C PHE A 131 -15.75 1.32 -28.07
N VAL A 132 -16.54 2.17 -27.46
CA VAL A 132 -18.00 2.01 -27.43
C VAL A 132 -18.68 3.29 -27.90
N VAL A 133 -19.79 3.14 -28.59
CA VAL A 133 -20.67 4.23 -28.99
C VAL A 133 -22.05 4.02 -28.38
N ASN A 134 -22.85 5.07 -28.33
CA ASN A 134 -24.25 4.95 -27.92
C ASN A 134 -24.98 3.99 -28.89
N CYS A 135 -25.74 3.02 -28.36
CA CYS A 135 -26.48 2.07 -29.19
C CYS A 135 -27.55 2.70 -30.13
N LYS A 136 -27.92 3.97 -29.89
CA LYS A 136 -28.81 4.77 -30.75
C LYS A 136 -28.06 5.49 -31.88
N ALA A 137 -26.72 5.47 -31.87
CA ALA A 137 -25.92 6.07 -32.93
C ALA A 137 -25.93 5.12 -34.15
N ASP A 138 -26.05 5.67 -35.36
CA ASP A 138 -25.95 4.91 -36.60
C ASP A 138 -24.50 4.62 -36.97
N ILE A 139 -23.78 3.98 -36.03
CA ILE A 139 -22.39 3.59 -36.15
C ILE A 139 -22.31 2.11 -35.81
N LYS A 140 -22.09 1.27 -36.82
CA LYS A 140 -22.13 -0.19 -36.70
C LYS A 140 -20.75 -0.81 -36.45
N ASP A 141 -19.71 -0.13 -36.88
CA ASP A 141 -18.32 -0.59 -36.77
C ASP A 141 -17.31 0.59 -36.74
N ALA A 142 -16.04 0.24 -36.58
CA ALA A 142 -14.97 1.22 -36.51
C ALA A 142 -14.77 2.00 -37.82
N SER A 143 -15.04 1.40 -38.97
CA SER A 143 -14.90 2.04 -40.28
C SER A 143 -15.93 3.15 -40.44
N VAL A 144 -17.18 2.86 -40.11
CA VAL A 144 -18.26 3.87 -40.12
C VAL A 144 -17.96 5.02 -39.14
N PHE A 145 -17.41 4.69 -37.95
CA PHE A 145 -17.00 5.70 -36.99
C PHE A 145 -15.93 6.64 -37.58
N ILE A 146 -14.87 6.09 -38.18
CA ILE A 146 -13.77 6.83 -38.77
C ILE A 146 -14.28 7.74 -39.92
N GLU A 147 -15.09 7.20 -40.83
CA GLU A 147 -15.65 8.00 -41.95
C GLU A 147 -16.53 9.15 -41.46
N THR A 148 -17.35 8.91 -40.43
CA THR A 148 -18.20 9.95 -39.83
C THR A 148 -17.36 11.05 -39.18
N GLN A 149 -16.18 10.76 -38.66
CA GLN A 149 -15.29 11.79 -38.09
C GLN A 149 -14.51 12.57 -39.17
N LYS A 150 -14.17 11.95 -40.29
CA LYS A 150 -13.51 12.64 -41.41
C LYS A 150 -14.42 13.60 -42.14
N SER A 151 -15.73 13.42 -42.09
CA SER A 151 -16.73 14.27 -42.74
C SER A 151 -17.16 15.51 -41.95
N LYS A 152 -16.60 15.67 -40.73
CA LYS A 152 -16.81 16.85 -39.85
C LYS A 152 -15.64 17.82 -39.91
#